data_66b75560bbe987753b2c5c2281434bfc
#
_entry.id   66b75560bbe987753b2c5c2281434bfc
#
_cell.length_a   1.000
_cell.length_b   1.000
_cell.length_c   1.000
_cell.angle_alpha   90.00
_cell.angle_beta   90.00
_cell.angle_gamma   90.00
#
_symmetry.space_group_name_H-M   'P 1'
#
loop_
_entity.id
_entity.type
_entity.pdbx_description
1 polymer ?
#
loop_
_entity_poly.entity_id
_entity_poly.type
_entity_poly.pdbx_seq_one_letter_code
_entity_poly.pdbx_strand_id
1 'polypeptide(L)'
;MTITAHMTPDTLDATFFALSSDLRRRVLDLLKREPGCNVNRVAEVFASEVGRFAIMKHLAVLELGGLVVSQREGRERRLWFDATPIQLIHERWTTEFSV
;
A
#
# COMPACT_ATOMS: atom_id res chain seq x y z
N MET A 1 -7.97 5.64 27.24
CA MET A 1 -7.97 6.68 26.23
C MET A 1 -8.00 6.06 24.84
N THR A 2 -8.87 6.52 24.05
CA THR A 2 -8.95 6.04 22.69
C THR A 2 -7.96 6.83 21.83
N ILE A 3 -7.03 6.13 21.25
CA ILE A 3 -6.16 6.76 20.28
C ILE A 3 -6.93 6.81 18.97
N THR A 4 -7.31 8.00 18.58
CA THR A 4 -7.93 8.17 17.30
C THR A 4 -6.83 8.16 16.27
N ALA A 5 -6.76 7.10 15.50
CA ALA A 5 -5.85 7.05 14.37
C ALA A 5 -6.32 8.10 13.38
N HIS A 6 -5.50 9.09 13.12
CA HIS A 6 -5.76 10.06 12.09
C HIS A 6 -4.47 10.36 11.35
N MET A 7 -4.62 10.76 10.12
CA MET A 7 -3.49 11.02 9.26
C MET A 7 -3.16 12.51 9.31
N THR A 8 -1.87 12.80 9.35
CA THR A 8 -1.42 14.18 9.15
C THR A 8 -1.64 14.55 7.68
N PRO A 9 -1.68 15.84 7.33
CA PRO A 9 -1.79 16.25 5.93
C PRO A 9 -0.73 15.61 5.03
N ASP A 10 0.51 15.51 5.50
CA ASP A 10 1.59 14.93 4.72
C ASP A 10 1.40 13.43 4.47
N THR A 11 0.97 12.68 5.48
CA THR A 11 0.70 11.25 5.31
C THR A 11 -0.52 11.02 4.44
N LEU A 12 -1.53 11.86 4.55
CA LEU A 12 -2.71 11.78 3.70
C LEU A 12 -2.35 12.00 2.24
N ASP A 13 -1.54 13.02 1.94
CA ASP A 13 -1.08 13.28 0.59
C ASP A 13 -0.26 12.11 0.04
N ALA A 14 0.61 11.52 0.86
CA ALA A 14 1.40 10.37 0.45
C ALA A 14 0.51 9.17 0.12
N THR A 15 -0.56 8.96 0.87
CA THR A 15 -1.52 7.90 0.58
C THR A 15 -2.23 8.14 -0.75
N PHE A 16 -2.72 9.35 -0.99
CA PHE A 16 -3.37 9.67 -2.25
C PHE A 16 -2.41 9.57 -3.43
N PHE A 17 -1.18 10.04 -3.26
CA PHE A 17 -0.18 9.89 -4.31
C PHE A 17 0.06 8.42 -4.64
N ALA A 18 0.21 7.59 -3.61
CA ALA A 18 0.42 6.15 -3.81
C ALA A 18 -0.75 5.52 -4.58
N LEU A 19 -1.98 5.96 -4.30
CA LEU A 19 -3.17 5.45 -4.97
C LEU A 19 -3.39 6.02 -6.38
N SER A 20 -2.63 7.02 -6.78
CA SER A 20 -2.85 7.71 -8.05
C SER A 20 -2.28 6.97 -9.26
N SER A 21 -1.75 5.78 -9.11
CA SER A 21 -1.17 4.99 -10.18
C SER A 21 -1.94 3.68 -10.34
N ASP A 22 -2.36 3.40 -11.57
CA ASP A 22 -3.01 2.14 -11.88
C ASP A 22 -2.13 0.94 -11.53
N LEU A 23 -0.85 1.01 -11.87
CA LEU A 23 0.07 -0.08 -11.55
C LEU A 23 0.16 -0.31 -10.03
N ARG A 24 0.29 0.77 -9.26
CA ARG A 24 0.38 0.63 -7.80
C ARG A 24 -0.91 0.06 -7.21
N ARG A 25 -2.07 0.45 -7.74
CA ARG A 25 -3.34 -0.14 -7.29
C ARG A 25 -3.39 -1.64 -7.59
N ARG A 26 -2.90 -2.06 -8.76
CA ARG A 26 -2.84 -3.48 -9.11
C ARG A 26 -1.84 -4.25 -8.27
N VAL A 27 -0.76 -3.60 -7.85
CA VAL A 27 0.17 -4.20 -6.88
C VAL A 27 -0.55 -4.45 -5.55
N LEU A 28 -1.34 -3.49 -5.08
CA LEU A 28 -2.13 -3.69 -3.86
C LEU A 28 -3.13 -4.85 -4.01
N ASP A 29 -3.75 -4.98 -5.18
CA ASP A 29 -4.65 -6.10 -5.44
C ASP A 29 -3.91 -7.43 -5.31
N LEU A 30 -2.70 -7.51 -5.84
CA LEU A 30 -1.87 -8.71 -5.71
C LEU A 30 -1.56 -9.01 -4.24
N LEU A 31 -1.14 -8.01 -3.48
CA LEU A 31 -0.79 -8.21 -2.07
C LEU A 31 -2.01 -8.61 -1.24
N LYS A 32 -3.19 -8.15 -1.62
CA LYS A 32 -4.43 -8.56 -0.97
C LYS A 32 -4.73 -10.04 -1.23
N ARG A 33 -4.46 -10.51 -2.45
CA ARG A 33 -4.67 -11.91 -2.83
C ARG A 33 -3.59 -12.83 -2.28
N GLU A 34 -2.36 -12.33 -2.19
CA GLU A 34 -1.18 -13.11 -1.79
C GLU A 34 -0.45 -12.43 -0.64
N PRO A 35 -1.06 -12.33 0.54
CA PRO A 35 -0.41 -11.67 1.68
C PRO A 35 0.89 -12.38 2.05
N GLY A 36 1.93 -11.59 2.29
CA GLY A 36 3.24 -12.12 2.64
C GLY A 36 4.07 -12.55 1.46
N CYS A 37 3.63 -12.30 0.22
CA CYS A 37 4.48 -12.60 -0.93
C CYS A 37 5.71 -11.71 -0.92
N ASN A 38 6.78 -12.15 -1.58
CA ASN A 38 8.03 -11.41 -1.59
C ASN A 38 8.13 -10.46 -2.78
N VAL A 39 9.17 -9.62 -2.77
CA VAL A 39 9.41 -8.66 -3.85
C VAL A 39 9.60 -9.37 -5.19
N ASN A 40 10.24 -10.54 -5.19
CA ASN A 40 10.43 -11.31 -6.42
C ASN A 40 9.10 -11.68 -7.08
N ARG A 41 8.12 -12.05 -6.28
CA ARG A 41 6.79 -12.40 -6.78
C ARG A 41 6.13 -11.18 -7.45
N VAL A 42 6.21 -10.01 -6.84
CA VAL A 42 5.66 -8.78 -7.41
C VAL A 42 6.36 -8.46 -8.74
N ALA A 43 7.69 -8.53 -8.75
CA ALA A 43 8.46 -8.27 -9.97
C ALA A 43 8.11 -9.25 -11.08
N GLU A 44 7.89 -10.52 -10.75
CA GLU A 44 7.50 -11.54 -11.71
C GLU A 44 6.14 -11.27 -12.34
N VAL A 45 5.14 -10.93 -11.51
CA VAL A 45 3.78 -10.70 -11.98
C VAL A 45 3.72 -9.52 -12.95
N PHE A 46 4.50 -8.48 -12.71
CA PHE A 46 4.46 -7.26 -13.52
C PHE A 46 5.63 -7.15 -14.52
N ALA A 47 6.36 -8.26 -14.73
CA ALA A 47 7.58 -8.25 -15.55
C ALA A 47 7.36 -7.78 -16.99
N SER A 48 6.16 -7.99 -17.54
CA SER A 48 5.88 -7.57 -18.92
C SER A 48 5.63 -6.07 -19.04
N GLU A 49 5.43 -5.37 -17.92
CA GLU A 49 5.10 -3.94 -17.92
C GLU A 49 6.26 -3.07 -17.44
N VAL A 50 6.94 -3.51 -16.38
CA VAL A 50 7.99 -2.72 -15.74
C VAL A 50 9.10 -3.64 -15.24
N GLY A 51 10.30 -3.08 -15.12
CA GLY A 51 11.43 -3.81 -14.57
C GLY A 51 11.42 -3.81 -13.05
N ARG A 52 12.29 -4.64 -12.50
CA ARG A 52 12.42 -4.82 -11.05
C ARG A 52 12.71 -3.49 -10.31
N PHE A 53 13.56 -2.66 -10.90
CA PHE A 53 13.93 -1.38 -10.27
C PHE A 53 12.71 -0.47 -10.11
N ALA A 54 11.86 -0.41 -11.14
CA ALA A 54 10.62 0.36 -11.07
C ALA A 54 9.66 -0.23 -10.02
N ILE A 55 9.57 -1.54 -9.93
CA ILE A 55 8.78 -2.20 -8.88
C ILE A 55 9.26 -1.77 -7.49
N MET A 56 10.57 -1.75 -7.27
CA MET A 56 11.11 -1.32 -5.97
C MET A 56 10.72 0.12 -5.65
N LYS A 57 10.71 1.00 -6.64
CA LYS A 57 10.29 2.39 -6.46
C LYS A 57 8.80 2.50 -6.15
N HIS A 58 7.98 1.74 -6.85
CA HIS A 58 6.53 1.72 -6.60
C HIS A 58 6.22 1.19 -5.20
N LEU A 59 6.93 0.15 -4.75
CA LEU A 59 6.76 -0.37 -3.40
C LEU A 59 7.16 0.67 -2.34
N ALA A 60 8.23 1.42 -2.59
CA ALA A 60 8.63 2.49 -1.67
C ALA A 60 7.56 3.57 -1.55
N VAL A 61 6.94 3.96 -2.66
CA VAL A 61 5.84 4.93 -2.65
C VAL A 61 4.64 4.38 -1.86
N LEU A 62 4.31 3.10 -2.04
CA LEU A 62 3.22 2.47 -1.32
C LEU A 62 3.51 2.37 0.19
N GLU A 63 4.76 2.13 0.55
CA GLU A 63 5.15 2.11 1.97
C GLU A 63 5.05 3.49 2.59
N LEU A 64 5.50 4.53 1.89
CA LEU A 64 5.38 5.90 2.37
C LEU A 64 3.92 6.30 2.55
N GLY A 65 3.04 5.79 1.70
CA GLY A 65 1.60 6.02 1.82
C GLY A 65 0.93 5.18 2.91
N GLY A 66 1.68 4.34 3.61
CA GLY A 66 1.13 3.49 4.66
C GLY A 66 0.30 2.31 4.16
N LEU A 67 0.35 2.04 2.86
CA LEU A 67 -0.48 1.00 2.23
C LEU A 67 0.21 -0.35 2.12
N VAL A 68 1.52 -0.38 2.29
CA VAL A 68 2.31 -1.60 2.28
C VAL A 68 3.20 -1.62 3.50
N VAL A 69 3.19 -2.76 4.18
CA VAL A 69 4.11 -3.06 5.28
C VAL A 69 5.06 -4.13 4.78
N SER A 70 6.34 -3.95 4.99
CA SER A 70 7.31 -4.97 4.63
C SER A 70 8.04 -5.48 5.86
N GLN A 71 8.44 -6.74 5.80
CA GLN A 71 9.19 -7.37 6.87
C GLN A 71 10.26 -8.24 6.25
N ARG A 72 11.49 -8.06 6.70
CA ARG A 72 12.59 -8.89 6.24
C ARG A 72 12.53 -10.25 6.93
N GLU A 73 12.66 -11.29 6.13
CA GLU A 73 12.69 -12.67 6.61
C GLU A 73 13.81 -13.37 5.89
N GLY A 74 14.95 -13.51 6.56
CA GLY A 74 16.17 -13.99 5.93
C GLY A 74 16.64 -13.01 4.86
N ARG A 75 16.80 -13.50 3.64
CA ARG A 75 17.18 -12.68 2.49
C ARG A 75 15.98 -12.13 1.75
N GLU A 76 14.78 -12.53 2.13
CA GLU A 76 13.55 -12.12 1.48
C GLU A 76 12.94 -10.95 2.20
N ARG A 77 12.22 -10.14 1.45
CA ARG A 77 11.41 -9.07 1.97
C ARG A 77 9.97 -9.39 1.64
N ARG A 78 9.19 -9.67 2.68
CA ARG A 78 7.78 -10.04 2.55
C ARG A 78 6.91 -8.81 2.68
N LEU A 79 5.79 -8.83 1.98
CA LEU A 79 4.96 -7.65 1.79
C LEU A 79 3.51 -7.96 2.17
N TRP A 80 2.88 -6.98 2.82
CA TRP A 80 1.46 -7.06 3.16
C TRP A 80 0.78 -5.76 2.81
N PHE A 81 -0.44 -5.87 2.32
CA PHE A 81 -1.30 -4.72 2.12
C PHE A 81 -1.88 -4.30 3.47
N ASP A 82 -1.80 -3.01 3.79
CA ASP A 82 -2.44 -2.42 4.97
C ASP A 82 -3.53 -1.47 4.50
N ALA A 83 -4.78 -1.85 4.75
CA ALA A 83 -5.94 -1.05 4.32
C ALA A 83 -6.27 0.09 5.27
N THR A 84 -5.56 0.22 6.40
CA THR A 84 -5.87 1.23 7.41
C THR A 84 -5.98 2.64 6.86
N PRO A 85 -5.05 3.13 6.01
CA PRO A 85 -5.19 4.47 5.47
C PRO A 85 -6.46 4.67 4.65
N ILE A 86 -6.86 3.65 3.89
CA ILE A 86 -8.08 3.72 3.08
C ILE A 86 -9.31 3.76 3.99
N GLN A 87 -9.30 2.98 5.06
CA GLN A 87 -10.39 2.98 6.04
C GLN A 87 -10.53 4.36 6.69
N LEU A 88 -9.42 4.98 7.05
CA LEU A 88 -9.44 6.32 7.66
C LEU A 88 -9.97 7.38 6.69
N ILE A 89 -9.60 7.28 5.41
CA ILE A 89 -10.13 8.17 4.38
C ILE A 89 -11.62 7.98 4.25
N HIS A 90 -12.07 6.74 4.19
CA HIS A 90 -13.50 6.43 4.10
C HIS A 90 -14.26 7.05 5.28
N GLU A 91 -13.81 6.83 6.49
CA GLU A 91 -14.46 7.33 7.68
C GLU A 91 -14.52 8.86 7.72
N ARG A 92 -13.48 9.51 7.23
CA ARG A 92 -13.39 10.96 7.25
C ARG A 92 -14.56 11.64 6.55
N TRP A 93 -15.04 11.07 5.44
CA TRP A 93 -16.07 11.71 4.63
C TRP A 93 -17.41 10.96 4.60
N THR A 94 -17.51 9.83 5.24
CA THR A 94 -18.73 9.03 5.18
C THR A 94 -19.41 8.83 6.53
N THR A 95 -18.74 9.13 7.61
CA THR A 95 -19.26 8.87 8.96
C THR A 95 -20.60 9.55 9.19
N GLU A 96 -20.76 10.78 8.71
CA GLU A 96 -22.00 11.54 8.87
C GLU A 96 -23.13 11.04 7.97
N PHE A 97 -22.83 10.21 7.02
CA PHE A 97 -23.83 9.63 6.11
C PHE A 97 -24.29 8.26 6.58
N SER A 98 -23.69 7.73 7.63
CA SER A 98 -24.12 6.47 8.24
C SER A 98 -25.37 6.72 9.04
N VAL A 99 -26.46 6.34 8.52
CA VAL A 99 -27.75 6.55 9.19
C VAL A 99 -28.22 5.27 9.82
#